data_b85af3d9492358723a1e79f4dd3aafbd
#
_entry.id   b85af3d9492358723a1e79f4dd3aafbd
#
_cell.length_a   1.000
_cell.length_b   1.000
_cell.length_c   1.000
_cell.angle_alpha   90.00
_cell.angle_beta   90.00
_cell.angle_gamma   90.00
#
_symmetry.space_group_name_H-M   'P 1'
#
loop_
_entity.id
_entity.type
_entity.pdbx_description
1 polymer ?
#
loop_
_entity_poly.entity_id
_entity_poly.type
_entity_poly.pdbx_seq_one_letter_code
_entity_poly.pdbx_strand_id
1 'polypeptide(L)'
;METLSLEQVKAYQGEYKVVPICRSMYADIRTPIEVLRIVKNISSHCYLLESMEDSQRWGRYTFIGYDPQMGLYCKDGTVHIKTGAEVQIHTDHPEQLISQILADNKAPRLSDLPPFTGGLVGYFAYDFIKYAEPSLKLNAVDDDGFNDFDLMLFDKVIVFDNLKQQIYLIVNVRLDSVEENYNRALLEMKRMESLICEGKKAPDVPLQLKSDFKPLFNEEEYCQMVEKGKNYIREGDIFQVVLANRLSAEAEGSLLDTYRVLRTINPSPYMFFFSGDDIELAGSSPETLTRLENGDLFTFPLAGSRPRGKTPEEDQALEDELLHNTKELAEHNMLVDLGRNDLGRNDLGRISEFGSVHVERYLDVLRFSHIMHIGSTVHSTIRKDKTAVDAIASVLPAGTLSGAPKIRACEIIDELEGHKRGVYGGAIGYIDFTGNMDCCIGIRLAYKKGNHVYACSGAGIVADSLPEQEHQECLNKAKAVVIALQQANGGIDK
;
A
#
# COMPACT_ATOMS: atom_id res chain seq x y z
N MET A 1 12.13 9.70 -25.54
CA MET A 1 10.84 10.41 -25.62
C MET A 1 11.16 11.88 -25.65
N GLU A 2 10.60 12.63 -26.60
CA GLU A 2 10.75 14.08 -26.61
C GLU A 2 9.82 14.70 -25.57
N THR A 3 10.33 15.68 -24.84
CA THR A 3 9.53 16.46 -23.89
C THR A 3 8.48 17.30 -24.64
N LEU A 4 7.28 17.47 -24.07
CA LEU A 4 6.28 18.40 -24.61
C LEU A 4 6.89 19.80 -24.71
N SER A 5 6.65 20.48 -25.84
CA SER A 5 7.06 21.88 -26.00
C SER A 5 6.22 22.81 -25.12
N LEU A 6 6.71 24.05 -24.89
CA LEU A 6 5.97 25.04 -24.11
C LEU A 6 4.56 25.30 -24.70
N GLU A 7 4.43 25.37 -26.03
CA GLU A 7 3.13 25.58 -26.67
C GLU A 7 2.18 24.43 -26.51
N GLN A 8 2.68 23.18 -26.50
CA GLN A 8 1.87 22.01 -26.21
C GLN A 8 1.40 22.01 -24.74
N VAL A 9 2.26 22.41 -23.79
CA VAL A 9 1.90 22.54 -22.37
C VAL A 9 0.85 23.64 -22.19
N LYS A 10 0.97 24.78 -22.85
CA LYS A 10 -0.02 25.88 -22.82
C LYS A 10 -1.41 25.44 -23.30
N ALA A 11 -1.50 24.49 -24.21
CA ALA A 11 -2.78 23.99 -24.72
C ALA A 11 -3.67 23.32 -23.63
N TYR A 12 -3.11 22.91 -22.50
CA TYR A 12 -3.85 22.32 -21.37
C TYR A 12 -4.37 23.36 -20.36
N GLN A 13 -4.05 24.64 -20.53
CA GLN A 13 -4.56 25.70 -19.64
C GLN A 13 -6.10 25.77 -19.68
N GLY A 14 -6.69 26.03 -18.52
CA GLY A 14 -8.15 26.14 -18.36
C GLY A 14 -8.83 24.83 -17.95
N GLU A 15 -8.33 23.67 -18.37
CA GLU A 15 -8.89 22.36 -18.02
C GLU A 15 -8.11 21.68 -16.88
N TYR A 16 -6.78 21.83 -16.89
CA TYR A 16 -5.87 21.20 -15.94
C TYR A 16 -5.13 22.23 -15.10
N LYS A 17 -4.50 21.76 -14.01
CA LYS A 17 -3.71 22.58 -13.08
C LYS A 17 -2.22 22.38 -13.27
N VAL A 18 -1.85 21.14 -13.62
CA VAL A 18 -0.47 20.75 -13.90
C VAL A 18 -0.41 19.89 -15.16
N VAL A 19 0.76 19.83 -15.80
CA VAL A 19 1.01 18.93 -16.95
C VAL A 19 2.35 18.24 -16.75
N PRO A 20 2.41 16.90 -16.80
CA PRO A 20 3.66 16.19 -16.70
C PRO A 20 4.48 16.36 -17.98
N ILE A 21 5.73 16.79 -17.85
CA ILE A 21 6.73 16.72 -18.91
C ILE A 21 7.75 15.65 -18.57
N CYS A 22 8.29 14.98 -19.58
CA CYS A 22 9.13 13.82 -19.41
C CYS A 22 10.38 13.88 -20.26
N ARG A 23 11.51 13.47 -19.70
CA ARG A 23 12.76 13.20 -20.41
C ARG A 23 13.16 11.75 -20.13
N SER A 24 13.65 11.04 -21.15
CA SER A 24 14.15 9.68 -20.98
C SER A 24 15.68 9.61 -21.09
N MET A 25 16.26 8.67 -20.33
CA MET A 25 17.66 8.26 -20.41
C MET A 25 17.76 6.73 -20.33
N TYR A 26 18.92 6.14 -20.66
CA TYR A 26 19.12 4.70 -20.56
C TYR A 26 19.27 4.24 -19.10
N ALA A 27 18.72 3.08 -18.76
CA ALA A 27 18.74 2.50 -17.41
C ALA A 27 19.97 1.57 -17.18
N ASP A 28 21.10 1.89 -17.80
CA ASP A 28 22.33 1.10 -17.74
C ASP A 28 23.42 1.69 -16.82
N ILE A 29 23.11 2.81 -16.14
CA ILE A 29 24.06 3.56 -15.31
C ILE A 29 23.92 3.18 -13.82
N ARG A 30 22.67 3.09 -13.33
CA ARG A 30 22.35 2.87 -11.93
C ARG A 30 21.15 1.94 -11.77
N THR A 31 21.13 1.20 -10.67
CA THR A 31 19.96 0.42 -10.24
C THR A 31 18.98 1.30 -9.46
N PRO A 32 17.68 0.93 -9.37
CA PRO A 32 16.70 1.66 -8.54
C PRO A 32 17.15 1.81 -7.07
N ILE A 33 17.76 0.77 -6.48
CA ILE A 33 18.28 0.81 -5.09
C ILE A 33 19.43 1.82 -4.95
N GLU A 34 20.32 1.89 -5.94
CA GLU A 34 21.39 2.90 -5.91
C GLU A 34 20.83 4.32 -6.00
N VAL A 35 19.84 4.54 -6.88
CA VAL A 35 19.18 5.86 -6.99
C VAL A 35 18.44 6.19 -5.68
N LEU A 36 17.75 5.24 -5.05
CA LEU A 36 17.16 5.45 -3.74
C LEU A 36 18.19 5.87 -2.68
N ARG A 37 19.36 5.21 -2.63
CA ARG A 37 20.46 5.59 -1.72
C ARG A 37 21.02 6.98 -2.01
N ILE A 38 21.02 7.39 -3.28
CA ILE A 38 21.46 8.74 -3.68
C ILE A 38 20.43 9.78 -3.24
N VAL A 39 19.14 9.57 -3.49
CA VAL A 39 18.10 10.54 -3.09
C VAL A 39 17.97 10.62 -1.57
N LYS A 40 18.17 9.54 -0.81
CA LYS A 40 18.24 9.58 0.66
C LYS A 40 19.36 10.47 1.20
N ASN A 41 20.40 10.75 0.43
CA ASN A 41 21.46 11.67 0.84
C ASN A 41 21.06 13.15 0.79
N ILE A 42 20.00 13.46 0.04
CA ILE A 42 19.51 14.84 -0.14
C ILE A 42 18.12 15.07 0.43
N SER A 43 17.36 14.02 0.67
CA SER A 43 16.01 14.10 1.25
C SER A 43 15.77 12.95 2.23
N SER A 44 15.33 13.28 3.45
CA SER A 44 14.84 12.29 4.42
C SER A 44 13.51 11.69 4.02
N HIS A 45 12.74 12.42 3.19
CA HIS A 45 11.44 12.03 2.68
C HIS A 45 11.57 11.47 1.27
N CYS A 46 11.41 10.17 1.15
CA CYS A 46 11.50 9.48 -0.13
C CYS A 46 10.71 8.17 -0.11
N TYR A 47 10.42 7.67 -1.29
CA TYR A 47 9.81 6.36 -1.46
C TYR A 47 10.42 5.61 -2.63
N LEU A 48 10.23 4.29 -2.62
CA LEU A 48 10.38 3.39 -3.76
C LEU A 48 9.17 2.47 -3.80
N LEU A 49 8.49 2.42 -4.95
CA LEU A 49 7.40 1.49 -5.23
C LEU A 49 7.77 0.66 -6.45
N GLU A 50 7.73 -0.65 -6.34
CA GLU A 50 8.00 -1.57 -7.44
C GLU A 50 7.18 -2.86 -7.30
N SER A 51 7.17 -3.67 -8.36
CA SER A 51 6.62 -5.01 -8.33
C SER A 51 7.68 -6.00 -8.77
N MET A 52 7.72 -7.14 -8.12
CA MET A 52 8.64 -8.25 -8.45
C MET A 52 7.95 -9.34 -9.27
N GLU A 53 6.74 -9.07 -9.78
CA GLU A 53 6.03 -9.94 -10.70
C GLU A 53 6.37 -9.68 -12.17
N ASP A 54 5.66 -10.36 -13.08
CA ASP A 54 5.87 -10.31 -14.52
C ASP A 54 6.15 -8.89 -15.04
N SER A 55 7.34 -8.72 -15.61
CA SER A 55 7.84 -7.46 -16.16
C SER A 55 6.98 -6.85 -17.29
N GLN A 56 6.03 -7.61 -17.83
CA GLN A 56 5.14 -7.12 -18.89
C GLN A 56 3.89 -6.40 -18.35
N ARG A 57 3.49 -6.67 -17.11
CA ARG A 57 2.29 -6.09 -16.49
C ARG A 57 2.61 -5.33 -15.21
N TRP A 58 2.78 -6.03 -14.10
CA TRP A 58 2.96 -5.44 -12.77
C TRP A 58 4.39 -4.98 -12.49
N GLY A 59 5.38 -5.77 -12.90
CA GLY A 59 6.81 -5.51 -12.67
C GLY A 59 7.47 -4.57 -13.68
N ARG A 60 6.68 -3.90 -14.54
CA ARG A 60 7.24 -3.04 -15.57
C ARG A 60 7.91 -1.80 -15.02
N TYR A 61 7.31 -1.15 -14.02
CA TYR A 61 7.78 0.13 -13.53
C TYR A 61 8.26 0.06 -12.09
N THR A 62 9.35 0.80 -11.82
CA THR A 62 9.78 1.15 -10.46
C THR A 62 9.72 2.66 -10.32
N PHE A 63 9.01 3.15 -9.31
CA PHE A 63 8.82 4.57 -9.04
C PHE A 63 9.64 4.99 -7.84
N ILE A 64 10.36 6.11 -7.96
CA ILE A 64 11.14 6.73 -6.89
C ILE A 64 10.77 8.20 -6.80
N GLY A 65 10.37 8.66 -5.62
CA GLY A 65 10.17 10.07 -5.31
C GLY A 65 11.02 10.51 -4.14
N TYR A 66 11.32 11.79 -4.13
CA TYR A 66 12.09 12.45 -3.08
C TYR A 66 11.75 13.93 -3.01
N ASP A 67 12.03 14.55 -1.88
CA ASP A 67 11.83 15.98 -1.66
C ASP A 67 10.41 16.42 -2.04
N PRO A 68 9.39 15.95 -1.27
CA PRO A 68 7.99 16.25 -1.54
C PRO A 68 7.70 17.74 -1.37
N GLN A 69 6.76 18.28 -2.16
CA GLN A 69 6.29 19.65 -2.03
C GLN A 69 5.44 19.89 -0.79
N MET A 70 4.80 18.84 -0.29
CA MET A 70 3.88 18.90 0.84
C MET A 70 3.90 17.58 1.61
N GLY A 71 3.92 17.65 2.93
CA GLY A 71 3.51 16.57 3.81
C GLY A 71 2.08 16.78 4.29
N LEU A 72 1.29 15.72 4.33
CA LEU A 72 -0.11 15.74 4.73
C LEU A 72 -0.38 14.54 5.64
N TYR A 73 -0.61 14.77 6.93
CA TYR A 73 -0.96 13.70 7.84
C TYR A 73 -2.15 14.08 8.73
N CYS A 74 -2.86 13.08 9.21
CA CYS A 74 -4.02 13.27 10.09
C CYS A 74 -3.88 12.41 11.33
N LYS A 75 -4.22 12.99 12.46
CA LYS A 75 -4.36 12.28 13.72
C LYS A 75 -5.64 12.73 14.41
N ASP A 76 -6.55 11.80 14.67
CA ASP A 76 -7.80 12.01 15.40
C ASP A 76 -8.56 13.27 14.93
N GLY A 77 -8.79 13.38 13.61
CA GLY A 77 -9.53 14.47 12.98
C GLY A 77 -8.75 15.79 12.83
N THR A 78 -7.50 15.84 13.27
CA THR A 78 -6.64 17.01 13.04
C THR A 78 -5.70 16.72 11.88
N VAL A 79 -5.92 17.42 10.76
CA VAL A 79 -5.08 17.34 9.56
C VAL A 79 -3.97 18.38 9.65
N HIS A 80 -2.75 17.93 9.44
CA HIS A 80 -1.55 18.74 9.39
C HIS A 80 -1.05 18.83 7.95
N ILE A 81 -0.85 20.05 7.47
CA ILE A 81 -0.34 20.34 6.12
C ILE A 81 1.00 21.06 6.28
N LYS A 82 2.08 20.44 5.80
CA LYS A 82 3.46 20.96 5.85
C LYS A 82 3.93 21.36 4.45
N THR A 83 4.11 22.66 4.24
CA THR A 83 4.64 23.27 2.98
C THR A 83 5.70 24.33 3.30
N GLY A 84 6.66 24.00 4.20
CA GLY A 84 7.58 24.99 4.79
C GLY A 84 7.04 25.54 6.12
N ALA A 85 5.80 26.04 6.15
CA ALA A 85 5.03 26.27 7.38
C ALA A 85 4.08 25.11 7.61
N GLU A 86 3.66 24.90 8.86
CA GLU A 86 2.65 23.90 9.22
C GLU A 86 1.30 24.58 9.48
N VAL A 87 0.26 24.05 8.85
CA VAL A 87 -1.15 24.45 9.05
C VAL A 87 -1.91 23.26 9.61
N GLN A 88 -2.73 23.50 10.63
CA GLN A 88 -3.58 22.48 11.25
C GLN A 88 -5.04 22.80 10.99
N ILE A 89 -5.82 21.80 10.58
CA ILE A 89 -7.24 21.89 10.30
C ILE A 89 -7.94 20.75 11.03
N HIS A 90 -8.86 21.09 11.92
CA HIS A 90 -9.70 20.08 12.57
C HIS A 90 -10.94 19.84 11.72
N THR A 91 -11.22 18.56 11.39
CA THR A 91 -12.35 18.16 10.55
C THR A 91 -12.76 16.71 10.80
N ASP A 92 -14.06 16.45 10.69
CA ASP A 92 -14.60 15.09 10.68
C ASP A 92 -14.54 14.44 9.28
N HIS A 93 -14.10 15.22 8.25
CA HIS A 93 -14.05 14.82 6.85
C HIS A 93 -12.66 15.07 6.23
N PRO A 94 -11.60 14.44 6.74
CA PRO A 94 -10.24 14.67 6.23
C PRO A 94 -10.06 14.22 4.77
N GLU A 95 -10.88 13.29 4.28
CA GLU A 95 -10.90 12.84 2.89
C GLU A 95 -11.22 13.96 1.90
N GLN A 96 -12.00 14.97 2.31
CA GLN A 96 -12.34 16.12 1.46
C GLN A 96 -11.11 17.00 1.21
N LEU A 97 -10.26 17.20 2.23
CA LEU A 97 -9.01 17.95 2.07
C LEU A 97 -8.03 17.26 1.12
N ILE A 98 -7.92 15.94 1.21
CA ILE A 98 -7.10 15.16 0.28
C ILE A 98 -7.63 15.32 -1.15
N SER A 99 -8.95 15.18 -1.34
CA SER A 99 -9.62 15.35 -2.64
C SER A 99 -9.44 16.76 -3.21
N GLN A 100 -9.47 17.80 -2.36
CA GLN A 100 -9.22 19.17 -2.78
C GLN A 100 -7.77 19.37 -3.24
N ILE A 101 -6.79 18.85 -2.50
CA ILE A 101 -5.37 18.90 -2.87
C ILE A 101 -5.14 18.23 -4.24
N LEU A 102 -5.76 17.09 -4.49
CA LEU A 102 -5.68 16.40 -5.79
C LEU A 102 -6.33 17.24 -6.90
N ALA A 103 -7.49 17.83 -6.64
CA ALA A 103 -8.17 18.71 -7.61
C ALA A 103 -7.34 19.95 -7.96
N ASP A 104 -6.60 20.52 -6.99
CA ASP A 104 -5.69 21.66 -7.17
C ASP A 104 -4.39 21.30 -7.93
N ASN A 105 -4.18 19.99 -8.18
CA ASN A 105 -3.07 19.45 -8.94
C ASN A 105 -3.51 18.57 -10.12
N LYS A 106 -4.77 18.68 -10.56
CA LYS A 106 -5.34 17.86 -11.65
C LYS A 106 -4.48 17.90 -12.90
N ALA A 107 -4.05 16.74 -13.40
CA ALA A 107 -3.22 16.56 -14.60
C ALA A 107 -3.96 15.79 -15.72
N PRO A 108 -3.60 16.02 -17.00
CA PRO A 108 -4.07 15.20 -18.11
C PRO A 108 -3.40 13.81 -18.08
N ARG A 109 -4.13 12.78 -18.49
CA ARG A 109 -3.54 11.47 -18.79
C ARG A 109 -2.87 11.51 -20.15
N LEU A 110 -1.57 11.25 -20.18
CA LEU A 110 -0.78 11.12 -21.40
C LEU A 110 -0.44 9.65 -21.65
N SER A 111 -0.92 9.08 -22.76
CA SER A 111 -0.85 7.62 -23.04
C SER A 111 0.58 7.07 -23.10
N ASP A 112 1.54 7.92 -23.44
CA ASP A 112 2.96 7.52 -23.60
C ASP A 112 3.72 7.51 -22.25
N LEU A 113 3.12 8.05 -21.18
CA LEU A 113 3.73 8.11 -19.87
C LEU A 113 3.31 6.91 -19.00
N PRO A 114 4.13 6.58 -17.97
CA PRO A 114 3.78 5.58 -16.96
C PRO A 114 2.45 5.88 -16.27
N PRO A 115 1.83 4.89 -15.58
CA PRO A 115 0.55 5.07 -14.88
C PRO A 115 0.62 6.09 -13.74
N PHE A 116 1.79 6.30 -13.15
CA PHE A 116 2.03 7.29 -12.10
C PHE A 116 3.05 8.34 -12.58
N THR A 117 2.64 9.60 -12.58
CA THR A 117 3.44 10.73 -13.05
C THR A 117 3.66 11.81 -11.99
N GLY A 118 3.09 11.63 -10.81
CA GLY A 118 3.13 12.51 -9.65
C GLY A 118 1.80 12.46 -8.92
N GLY A 119 1.81 12.75 -7.63
CA GLY A 119 0.63 12.66 -6.79
C GLY A 119 0.97 12.48 -5.33
N LEU A 120 0.02 11.95 -4.59
CA LEU A 120 0.16 11.60 -3.18
C LEU A 120 0.68 10.17 -3.05
N VAL A 121 1.71 9.96 -2.23
CA VAL A 121 2.27 8.64 -1.88
C VAL A 121 2.35 8.53 -0.37
N GLY A 122 1.97 7.36 0.16
CA GLY A 122 2.04 7.10 1.60
C GLY A 122 1.08 5.99 2.03
N TYR A 123 0.49 6.16 3.20
CA TYR A 123 -0.43 5.16 3.75
C TYR A 123 -1.70 5.78 4.35
N PHE A 124 -2.75 4.98 4.38
CA PHE A 124 -3.94 5.14 5.22
C PHE A 124 -3.93 4.02 6.25
N ALA A 125 -4.10 4.36 7.53
CA ALA A 125 -4.14 3.37 8.60
C ALA A 125 -5.40 2.51 8.55
N TYR A 126 -5.36 1.35 9.20
CA TYR A 126 -6.54 0.50 9.43
C TYR A 126 -7.71 1.31 10.03
N ASP A 127 -7.41 2.16 11.00
CA ASP A 127 -8.38 2.96 11.75
C ASP A 127 -9.00 4.12 10.95
N PHE A 128 -8.58 4.34 9.71
CA PHE A 128 -9.17 5.34 8.81
C PHE A 128 -10.66 5.07 8.52
N ILE A 129 -11.12 3.81 8.70
CA ILE A 129 -12.54 3.44 8.57
C ILE A 129 -13.46 4.33 9.42
N LYS A 130 -13.01 4.87 10.55
CA LYS A 130 -13.82 5.73 11.43
C LYS A 130 -14.38 6.97 10.72
N TYR A 131 -13.73 7.44 9.64
CA TYR A 131 -14.20 8.56 8.82
C TYR A 131 -15.24 8.15 7.79
N ALA A 132 -15.17 6.91 7.30
CA ALA A 132 -16.18 6.34 6.39
C ALA A 132 -17.42 5.83 7.13
N GLU A 133 -17.24 5.38 8.38
CA GLU A 133 -18.28 4.79 9.22
C GLU A 133 -18.38 5.53 10.57
N PRO A 134 -19.03 6.69 10.62
CA PRO A 134 -19.11 7.50 11.86
C PRO A 134 -19.85 6.81 13.02
N SER A 135 -20.65 5.78 12.73
CA SER A 135 -21.33 4.96 13.74
C SER A 135 -20.35 4.02 14.48
N LEU A 136 -19.24 3.68 13.86
CA LEU A 136 -18.22 2.80 14.42
C LEU A 136 -17.37 3.58 15.44
N LYS A 137 -17.44 3.14 16.70
CA LYS A 137 -16.64 3.73 17.77
C LYS A 137 -15.49 2.80 18.11
N LEU A 138 -14.29 3.21 17.74
CA LEU A 138 -13.06 2.51 18.07
C LEU A 138 -12.46 3.13 19.33
N ASN A 139 -12.19 2.29 20.34
CA ASN A 139 -11.67 2.71 21.64
C ASN A 139 -10.27 2.14 21.92
N ALA A 140 -9.68 1.44 20.96
CA ALA A 140 -8.37 0.85 21.08
C ALA A 140 -7.30 1.90 21.40
N VAL A 141 -6.35 1.55 22.26
CA VAL A 141 -5.29 2.45 22.73
C VAL A 141 -4.27 2.67 21.62
N ASP A 142 -3.80 3.91 21.47
CA ASP A 142 -2.76 4.29 20.53
C ASP A 142 -1.46 4.63 21.27
N ASP A 143 -0.75 3.61 21.71
CA ASP A 143 0.51 3.77 22.46
C ASP A 143 1.65 4.31 21.58
N ASP A 144 1.59 4.05 20.27
CA ASP A 144 2.65 4.40 19.34
C ASP A 144 2.39 5.72 18.59
N GLY A 145 1.22 6.32 18.77
CA GLY A 145 0.86 7.61 18.18
C GLY A 145 0.76 7.58 16.65
N PHE A 146 0.06 6.58 16.09
CA PHE A 146 -0.12 6.46 14.64
C PHE A 146 -0.97 7.57 14.06
N ASN A 147 -0.59 8.02 12.85
CA ASN A 147 -1.43 8.87 12.03
C ASN A 147 -2.52 8.02 11.36
N ASP A 148 -3.73 8.59 11.24
CA ASP A 148 -4.83 7.96 10.50
C ASP A 148 -4.53 7.85 9.00
N PHE A 149 -3.74 8.79 8.49
CA PHE A 149 -3.01 8.70 7.22
C PHE A 149 -1.75 9.55 7.27
N ASP A 150 -0.77 9.21 6.45
CA ASP A 150 0.45 9.97 6.23
C ASP A 150 0.82 9.89 4.75
N LEU A 151 0.67 11.02 4.08
CA LEU A 151 0.80 11.17 2.64
C LEU A 151 1.80 12.29 2.31
N MET A 152 2.56 12.11 1.25
CA MET A 152 3.45 13.13 0.73
C MET A 152 3.12 13.44 -0.73
N LEU A 153 3.08 14.71 -1.10
CA LEU A 153 2.81 15.17 -2.45
C LEU A 153 4.10 15.32 -3.22
N PHE A 154 4.24 14.56 -4.28
CA PHE A 154 5.39 14.60 -5.19
C PHE A 154 4.97 15.12 -6.56
N ASP A 155 5.59 16.21 -6.99
CA ASP A 155 5.42 16.81 -8.33
C ASP A 155 6.46 16.32 -9.34
N LYS A 156 7.43 15.55 -8.88
CA LYS A 156 8.49 14.93 -9.68
C LYS A 156 8.67 13.47 -9.32
N VAL A 157 8.95 12.64 -10.32
CA VAL A 157 9.11 11.19 -10.16
C VAL A 157 10.21 10.68 -11.08
N ILE A 158 11.08 9.81 -10.55
CA ILE A 158 12.02 9.01 -11.32
C ILE A 158 11.36 7.66 -11.57
N VAL A 159 11.22 7.26 -12.83
CA VAL A 159 10.56 5.99 -13.17
C VAL A 159 11.49 5.11 -13.98
N PHE A 160 11.78 3.93 -13.49
CA PHE A 160 12.47 2.90 -14.27
C PHE A 160 11.43 2.09 -15.05
N ASP A 161 11.52 2.08 -16.38
CA ASP A 161 10.80 1.15 -17.24
C ASP A 161 11.69 -0.08 -17.48
N ASN A 162 11.44 -1.13 -16.70
CA ASN A 162 12.21 -2.36 -16.72
C ASN A 162 12.06 -3.12 -18.05
N LEU A 163 10.96 -2.91 -18.78
CA LEU A 163 10.72 -3.52 -20.08
C LEU A 163 11.52 -2.81 -21.18
N LYS A 164 11.50 -1.46 -21.19
CA LYS A 164 12.20 -0.65 -22.21
C LYS A 164 13.65 -0.35 -21.84
N GLN A 165 14.10 -0.70 -20.62
CA GLN A 165 15.43 -0.38 -20.09
C GLN A 165 15.73 1.12 -20.17
N GLN A 166 14.75 1.92 -19.73
CA GLN A 166 14.81 3.39 -19.72
C GLN A 166 14.47 3.95 -18.34
N ILE A 167 15.04 5.10 -18.03
CA ILE A 167 14.63 5.90 -16.87
C ILE A 167 13.89 7.12 -17.42
N TYR A 168 12.69 7.36 -16.91
CA TYR A 168 11.92 8.56 -17.18
C TYR A 168 12.06 9.54 -16.02
N LEU A 169 12.43 10.78 -16.34
CA LEU A 169 12.47 11.91 -15.43
C LEU A 169 11.21 12.72 -15.69
N ILE A 170 10.27 12.68 -14.78
CA ILE A 170 8.96 13.32 -14.93
C ILE A 170 8.88 14.48 -13.95
N VAL A 171 8.46 15.65 -14.43
CA VAL A 171 8.20 16.84 -13.61
C VAL A 171 6.87 17.44 -14.04
N ASN A 172 6.01 17.76 -13.08
CA ASN A 172 4.71 18.37 -13.32
C ASN A 172 4.82 19.89 -13.38
N VAL A 173 4.50 20.47 -14.53
CA VAL A 173 4.52 21.93 -14.78
C VAL A 173 3.20 22.54 -14.33
N ARG A 174 3.23 23.45 -13.36
CA ARG A 174 2.03 24.23 -12.98
C ARG A 174 1.67 25.23 -14.07
N LEU A 175 0.35 25.33 -14.35
CA LEU A 175 -0.19 26.13 -15.46
C LEU A 175 -0.59 27.56 -15.07
N ASP A 176 -0.39 27.98 -13.84
CA ASP A 176 -0.64 29.36 -13.35
C ASP A 176 0.37 30.36 -13.92
N SER A 177 1.68 30.03 -13.92
CA SER A 177 2.79 30.80 -14.51
C SER A 177 3.57 29.91 -15.47
N VAL A 178 2.91 29.45 -16.53
CA VAL A 178 3.35 28.31 -17.35
C VAL A 178 4.76 28.47 -17.92
N GLU A 179 5.16 29.67 -18.41
CA GLU A 179 6.48 29.88 -19.00
C GLU A 179 7.61 29.77 -17.98
N GLU A 180 7.42 30.38 -16.80
CA GLU A 180 8.39 30.31 -15.72
C GLU A 180 8.49 28.88 -15.19
N ASN A 181 7.33 28.25 -14.90
CA ASN A 181 7.26 26.91 -14.37
C ASN A 181 7.80 25.86 -15.35
N TYR A 182 7.58 26.03 -16.66
CA TYR A 182 8.15 25.18 -17.70
C TYR A 182 9.69 25.23 -17.70
N ASN A 183 10.26 26.43 -17.67
CA ASN A 183 11.71 26.60 -17.62
C ASN A 183 12.31 26.02 -16.31
N ARG A 184 11.61 26.20 -15.18
CA ARG A 184 12.00 25.61 -13.90
C ARG A 184 11.97 24.08 -13.94
N ALA A 185 10.94 23.49 -14.55
CA ALA A 185 10.83 22.05 -14.72
C ALA A 185 11.93 21.47 -15.63
N LEU A 186 12.33 22.16 -16.71
CA LEU A 186 13.46 21.76 -17.53
C LEU A 186 14.79 21.76 -16.75
N LEU A 187 14.99 22.74 -15.86
CA LEU A 187 16.16 22.79 -14.98
C LEU A 187 16.12 21.66 -13.95
N GLU A 188 14.94 21.36 -13.39
CA GLU A 188 14.78 20.27 -12.43
C GLU A 188 15.08 18.91 -13.08
N MET A 189 14.59 18.65 -14.30
CA MET A 189 14.94 17.41 -15.02
C MET A 189 16.46 17.26 -15.24
N LYS A 190 17.18 18.37 -15.51
CA LYS A 190 18.65 18.34 -15.61
C LYS A 190 19.31 18.02 -14.26
N ARG A 191 18.77 18.56 -13.15
CA ARG A 191 19.24 18.23 -11.79
C ARG A 191 19.01 16.76 -11.46
N MET A 192 17.84 16.21 -11.79
CA MET A 192 17.53 14.80 -11.62
C MET A 192 18.50 13.91 -12.41
N GLU A 193 18.80 14.27 -13.68
CA GLU A 193 19.78 13.57 -14.51
C GLU A 193 21.18 13.59 -13.87
N SER A 194 21.69 14.78 -13.47
CA SER A 194 22.98 14.90 -12.78
C SER A 194 23.00 14.13 -11.46
N LEU A 195 21.89 14.14 -10.71
CA LEU A 195 21.76 13.39 -9.45
C LEU A 195 21.92 11.89 -9.68
N ILE A 196 21.29 11.34 -10.71
CA ILE A 196 21.40 9.91 -11.04
C ILE A 196 22.83 9.59 -11.51
N CYS A 197 23.41 10.41 -12.38
CA CYS A 197 24.72 10.10 -12.96
C CYS A 197 25.88 10.29 -11.97
N GLU A 198 25.86 11.38 -11.20
CA GLU A 198 26.99 11.88 -10.41
C GLU A 198 26.74 11.90 -8.91
N GLY A 199 25.49 11.68 -8.49
CA GLY A 199 25.08 11.76 -7.08
C GLY A 199 25.82 10.75 -6.20
N LYS A 200 26.10 11.17 -4.96
CA LYS A 200 26.73 10.32 -3.94
C LYS A 200 25.65 9.61 -3.13
N LYS A 201 25.88 8.35 -2.83
CA LYS A 201 25.01 7.57 -1.93
C LYS A 201 25.06 8.16 -0.52
N ALA A 202 23.95 8.12 0.19
CA ALA A 202 23.93 8.40 1.62
C ALA A 202 24.88 7.45 2.36
N PRO A 203 25.50 7.88 3.46
CA PRO A 203 26.17 6.97 4.38
C PRO A 203 25.22 5.86 4.80
N ASP A 204 25.73 4.63 4.87
CA ASP A 204 24.91 3.53 5.37
C ASP A 204 24.65 3.72 6.87
N VAL A 205 23.37 3.68 7.22
CA VAL A 205 22.90 3.70 8.61
C VAL A 205 22.09 2.42 8.81
N PRO A 206 22.78 1.27 8.95
CA PRO A 206 22.11 -0.02 9.01
C PRO A 206 21.23 -0.13 10.25
N LEU A 207 20.17 -0.93 10.14
CA LEU A 207 19.34 -1.29 11.28
C LEU A 207 20.20 -1.92 12.38
N GLN A 208 19.97 -1.50 13.62
CA GLN A 208 20.58 -2.02 14.82
C GLN A 208 19.48 -2.45 15.79
N LEU A 209 19.21 -3.75 15.89
CA LEU A 209 18.31 -4.29 16.91
C LEU A 209 18.98 -4.19 18.28
N LYS A 210 18.29 -3.61 19.25
CA LYS A 210 18.78 -3.40 20.64
C LYS A 210 18.13 -4.37 21.62
N SER A 211 17.07 -5.06 21.21
CA SER A 211 16.38 -6.08 22.00
C SER A 211 15.90 -7.24 21.11
N ASP A 212 15.52 -8.34 21.74
CA ASP A 212 14.78 -9.40 21.09
C ASP A 212 13.35 -8.96 20.78
N PHE A 213 12.72 -9.60 19.79
CA PHE A 213 11.31 -9.39 19.46
C PHE A 213 10.41 -9.92 20.56
N LYS A 214 9.46 -9.10 21.00
CA LYS A 214 8.43 -9.47 21.97
C LYS A 214 7.06 -9.39 21.29
N PRO A 215 6.21 -10.41 21.43
CA PRO A 215 4.84 -10.34 20.98
C PRO A 215 4.02 -9.41 21.91
N LEU A 216 3.02 -8.74 21.33
CA LEU A 216 2.04 -7.96 22.09
C LEU A 216 1.18 -8.88 22.96
N PHE A 217 0.74 -10.00 22.39
CA PHE A 217 0.01 -11.06 23.06
C PHE A 217 0.84 -12.34 23.08
N ASN A 218 1.04 -12.93 24.26
CA ASN A 218 1.62 -14.24 24.36
C ASN A 218 0.65 -15.32 23.83
N GLU A 219 1.10 -16.59 23.77
CA GLU A 219 0.29 -17.68 23.22
C GLU A 219 -1.05 -17.85 23.95
N GLU A 220 -1.04 -17.81 25.28
CA GLU A 220 -2.24 -17.98 26.10
C GLU A 220 -3.25 -16.84 25.86
N GLU A 221 -2.78 -15.59 25.87
CA GLU A 221 -3.59 -14.40 25.60
C GLU A 221 -4.20 -14.45 24.19
N TYR A 222 -3.39 -14.79 23.17
CA TYR A 222 -3.88 -14.91 21.81
C TYR A 222 -4.91 -16.05 21.66
N CYS A 223 -4.67 -17.21 22.24
CA CYS A 223 -5.62 -18.32 22.24
C CYS A 223 -6.94 -17.95 22.93
N GLN A 224 -6.90 -17.17 24.01
CA GLN A 224 -8.11 -16.65 24.65
C GLN A 224 -8.89 -15.68 23.75
N MET A 225 -8.20 -14.83 22.98
CA MET A 225 -8.85 -13.96 21.98
C MET A 225 -9.53 -14.80 20.89
N VAL A 226 -8.87 -15.84 20.39
CA VAL A 226 -9.44 -16.76 19.39
C VAL A 226 -10.73 -17.40 19.91
N GLU A 227 -10.75 -17.93 21.15
CA GLU A 227 -11.96 -18.51 21.73
C GLU A 227 -13.10 -17.49 21.90
N LYS A 228 -12.79 -16.23 22.27
CA LYS A 228 -13.79 -15.16 22.31
C LYS A 228 -14.33 -14.86 20.92
N GLY A 229 -13.47 -14.78 19.90
CA GLY A 229 -13.88 -14.61 18.49
C GLY A 229 -14.81 -15.72 18.01
N LYS A 230 -14.49 -16.98 18.36
CA LYS A 230 -15.35 -18.14 18.06
C LYS A 230 -16.72 -18.06 18.79
N ASN A 231 -16.78 -17.46 19.98
CA ASN A 231 -18.06 -17.26 20.65
C ASN A 231 -18.96 -16.28 19.89
N TYR A 232 -18.42 -15.16 19.38
CA TYR A 232 -19.17 -14.23 18.52
C TYR A 232 -19.68 -14.90 17.23
N ILE A 233 -18.90 -15.84 16.67
CA ILE A 233 -19.35 -16.64 15.52
C ILE A 233 -20.50 -17.57 15.90
N ARG A 234 -20.41 -18.27 17.05
CA ARG A 234 -21.48 -19.17 17.55
C ARG A 234 -22.78 -18.43 17.89
N GLU A 235 -22.65 -17.19 18.38
CA GLU A 235 -23.79 -16.33 18.71
C GLU A 235 -24.42 -15.71 17.44
N GLY A 236 -23.76 -15.81 16.30
CA GLY A 236 -24.27 -15.35 15.01
C GLY A 236 -23.99 -13.88 14.72
N ASP A 237 -23.07 -13.23 15.45
CA ASP A 237 -22.67 -11.85 15.23
C ASP A 237 -21.88 -11.69 13.93
N ILE A 238 -21.00 -12.65 13.66
CA ILE A 238 -20.06 -12.66 12.52
C ILE A 238 -19.90 -14.07 11.96
N PHE A 239 -19.41 -14.17 10.74
CA PHE A 239 -18.99 -15.44 10.13
C PHE A 239 -17.48 -15.68 10.30
N GLN A 240 -16.70 -14.61 10.30
CA GLN A 240 -15.24 -14.62 10.39
C GLN A 240 -14.76 -13.33 11.04
N VAL A 241 -13.66 -13.42 11.79
CA VAL A 241 -12.89 -12.27 12.28
C VAL A 241 -11.39 -12.53 12.13
N VAL A 242 -10.63 -11.53 11.74
CA VAL A 242 -9.16 -11.62 11.65
C VAL A 242 -8.56 -11.01 12.91
N LEU A 243 -7.90 -11.82 13.73
CA LEU A 243 -7.19 -11.37 14.92
C LEU A 243 -5.70 -11.25 14.65
N ALA A 244 -5.12 -10.11 15.04
CA ALA A 244 -3.74 -9.81 14.81
C ALA A 244 -2.88 -9.90 16.08
N ASN A 245 -1.57 -10.12 15.86
CA ASN A 245 -0.55 -9.95 16.88
C ASN A 245 0.59 -9.10 16.30
N ARG A 246 1.28 -8.38 17.15
CA ARG A 246 2.36 -7.48 16.81
C ARG A 246 3.64 -7.90 17.54
N LEU A 247 4.70 -8.11 16.78
CA LEU A 247 6.04 -8.32 17.31
C LEU A 247 6.78 -6.98 17.30
N SER A 248 7.40 -6.60 18.41
CA SER A 248 8.14 -5.36 18.55
C SER A 248 9.54 -5.59 19.12
N ALA A 249 10.50 -4.77 18.69
CA ALA A 249 11.86 -4.72 19.24
C ALA A 249 12.35 -3.27 19.26
N GLU A 250 13.24 -2.96 20.21
CA GLU A 250 13.97 -1.69 20.17
C GLU A 250 14.99 -1.71 19.03
N ALA A 251 15.04 -0.63 18.24
CA ALA A 251 15.91 -0.54 17.07
C ALA A 251 16.29 0.90 16.73
N GLU A 252 17.49 1.07 16.21
CA GLU A 252 18.01 2.30 15.60
C GLU A 252 18.36 2.04 14.13
N GLY A 253 18.65 3.11 13.36
CA GLY A 253 19.01 2.98 11.95
C GLY A 253 17.83 2.93 11.01
N SER A 254 18.06 2.50 9.77
CA SER A 254 17.09 2.53 8.66
C SER A 254 16.65 1.12 8.27
N LEU A 255 15.39 1.01 7.81
CA LEU A 255 14.82 -0.23 7.25
C LEU A 255 15.26 -0.52 5.80
N LEU A 256 16.13 0.31 5.20
CA LEU A 256 16.49 0.12 3.80
C LEU A 256 17.11 -1.25 3.52
N ASP A 257 18.00 -1.74 4.39
CA ASP A 257 18.56 -3.07 4.24
C ASP A 257 17.53 -4.17 4.49
N THR A 258 16.59 -3.96 5.39
CA THR A 258 15.42 -4.86 5.57
C THR A 258 14.61 -4.95 4.27
N TYR A 259 14.36 -3.81 3.60
CA TYR A 259 13.71 -3.80 2.29
C TYR A 259 14.50 -4.60 1.25
N ARG A 260 15.83 -4.40 1.18
CA ARG A 260 16.71 -5.14 0.24
C ARG A 260 16.66 -6.65 0.48
N VAL A 261 16.61 -7.09 1.73
CA VAL A 261 16.45 -8.51 2.07
C VAL A 261 15.06 -9.02 1.67
N LEU A 262 13.97 -8.28 1.98
CA LEU A 262 12.61 -8.67 1.61
C LEU A 262 12.46 -8.90 0.10
N ARG A 263 13.09 -8.07 -0.74
CA ARG A 263 13.10 -8.25 -2.20
C ARG A 263 13.61 -9.63 -2.64
N THR A 264 14.46 -10.26 -1.86
CA THR A 264 15.07 -11.54 -2.20
C THR A 264 14.37 -12.74 -1.57
N ILE A 265 13.88 -12.61 -0.35
CA ILE A 265 13.31 -13.74 0.38
C ILE A 265 11.77 -13.81 0.27
N ASN A 266 11.12 -12.70 -0.05
CA ASN A 266 9.66 -12.62 -0.17
C ASN A 266 9.22 -11.67 -1.30
N PRO A 267 9.65 -11.91 -2.56
CA PRO A 267 9.22 -11.07 -3.69
C PRO A 267 7.71 -11.11 -3.83
N SER A 268 7.09 -9.95 -4.09
CA SER A 268 5.64 -9.78 -4.11
C SER A 268 5.21 -8.75 -5.16
N PRO A 269 3.91 -8.71 -5.55
CA PRO A 269 3.37 -7.73 -6.47
C PRO A 269 3.59 -6.29 -6.04
N TYR A 270 3.56 -6.04 -4.74
CA TYR A 270 3.78 -4.72 -4.16
C TYR A 270 4.98 -4.74 -3.23
N MET A 271 6.09 -4.22 -3.73
CA MET A 271 7.30 -3.98 -2.95
C MET A 271 7.39 -2.48 -2.69
N PHE A 272 7.56 -2.08 -1.44
CA PHE A 272 7.62 -0.66 -1.09
C PHE A 272 8.63 -0.37 0.01
N PHE A 273 9.28 0.77 -0.15
CA PHE A 273 10.03 1.47 0.89
C PHE A 273 9.49 2.89 0.97
N PHE A 274 9.25 3.39 2.17
CA PHE A 274 8.76 4.73 2.43
C PHE A 274 9.49 5.29 3.64
N SER A 275 9.94 6.55 3.55
CA SER A 275 10.60 7.28 4.64
C SER A 275 9.90 8.62 4.80
N GLY A 276 9.26 8.82 5.95
CA GLY A 276 8.56 10.03 6.36
C GLY A 276 9.27 10.75 7.51
N ASP A 277 8.52 11.60 8.25
CA ASP A 277 9.08 12.38 9.37
C ASP A 277 9.54 11.47 10.52
N ASP A 278 8.67 10.60 11.01
CA ASP A 278 8.91 9.76 12.19
C ASP A 278 8.68 8.26 11.92
N ILE A 279 8.42 7.90 10.67
CA ILE A 279 8.12 6.53 10.28
C ILE A 279 8.91 6.10 9.03
N GLU A 280 9.45 4.90 9.06
CA GLU A 280 9.91 4.17 7.86
C GLU A 280 9.10 2.89 7.69
N LEU A 281 8.75 2.58 6.43
CA LEU A 281 8.07 1.35 6.05
C LEU A 281 8.93 0.56 5.07
N ALA A 282 8.99 -0.75 5.24
CA ALA A 282 9.61 -1.67 4.29
C ALA A 282 8.70 -2.90 4.17
N GLY A 283 8.18 -3.16 2.98
CA GLY A 283 7.18 -4.21 2.83
C GLY A 283 7.16 -4.91 1.49
N SER A 284 6.49 -6.06 1.50
CA SER A 284 6.31 -6.96 0.36
C SER A 284 4.89 -7.54 0.38
N SER A 285 3.90 -6.68 0.09
CA SER A 285 2.49 -7.08 0.13
C SER A 285 2.11 -7.92 -1.09
N PRO A 286 1.49 -9.08 -0.90
CA PRO A 286 1.01 -9.90 -2.01
C PRO A 286 -0.37 -9.47 -2.50
N GLU A 287 -1.06 -8.54 -1.82
CA GLU A 287 -2.49 -8.34 -2.00
C GLU A 287 -2.83 -6.89 -2.33
N THR A 288 -3.50 -6.69 -3.47
CA THR A 288 -4.08 -5.40 -3.84
C THR A 288 -5.26 -5.09 -2.94
N LEU A 289 -5.31 -3.89 -2.36
CA LEU A 289 -6.52 -3.40 -1.71
C LEU A 289 -7.54 -2.98 -2.77
N THR A 290 -7.16 -2.00 -3.58
CA THR A 290 -8.00 -1.49 -4.67
C THR A 290 -7.16 -0.72 -5.67
N ARG A 291 -7.57 -0.75 -6.94
CA ARG A 291 -6.97 0.00 -8.04
C ARG A 291 -8.05 0.76 -8.80
N LEU A 292 -7.79 2.01 -9.09
CA LEU A 292 -8.62 2.86 -9.95
C LEU A 292 -7.81 3.28 -11.17
N GLU A 293 -8.29 2.94 -12.36
CA GLU A 293 -7.62 3.27 -13.62
C GLU A 293 -8.63 3.75 -14.65
N ASN A 294 -8.55 5.03 -15.03
CA ASN A 294 -9.41 5.66 -16.03
C ASN A 294 -10.92 5.55 -15.75
N GLY A 295 -11.31 5.53 -14.47
CA GLY A 295 -12.69 5.38 -14.03
C GLY A 295 -13.12 3.93 -13.76
N ASP A 296 -12.30 2.95 -14.10
CA ASP A 296 -12.51 1.55 -13.79
C ASP A 296 -11.89 1.20 -12.43
N LEU A 297 -12.69 0.65 -11.53
CA LEU A 297 -12.33 0.31 -10.17
C LEU A 297 -12.27 -1.21 -10.00
N PHE A 298 -11.18 -1.68 -9.39
CA PHE A 298 -10.90 -3.11 -9.24
C PHE A 298 -10.58 -3.46 -7.80
N THR A 299 -11.05 -4.64 -7.36
CA THR A 299 -10.50 -5.39 -6.23
C THR A 299 -10.14 -6.80 -6.68
N PHE A 300 -9.17 -7.41 -6.00
CA PHE A 300 -8.61 -8.70 -6.39
C PHE A 300 -8.65 -9.68 -5.21
N PRO A 301 -9.84 -10.23 -4.86
CA PRO A 301 -9.95 -11.23 -3.80
C PRO A 301 -9.02 -12.41 -4.08
N LEU A 302 -8.19 -12.73 -3.08
CA LEU A 302 -7.20 -13.79 -3.15
C LEU A 302 -7.35 -14.69 -1.91
N ALA A 303 -7.67 -15.96 -2.11
CA ALA A 303 -7.78 -16.93 -1.02
C ALA A 303 -7.50 -18.35 -1.53
N GLY A 304 -7.25 -19.25 -0.61
CA GLY A 304 -6.84 -20.61 -0.93
C GLY A 304 -5.39 -20.66 -1.42
N SER A 305 -4.59 -21.56 -0.88
CA SER A 305 -3.19 -21.65 -1.30
C SER A 305 -2.68 -23.08 -1.30
N ARG A 306 -1.78 -23.38 -2.24
CA ARG A 306 -1.00 -24.62 -2.29
C ARG A 306 0.44 -24.31 -2.68
N PRO A 307 1.42 -25.06 -2.16
CA PRO A 307 2.78 -24.96 -2.66
C PRO A 307 2.84 -25.36 -4.13
N ARG A 308 3.88 -24.90 -4.84
CA ARG A 308 4.16 -25.34 -6.21
C ARG A 308 4.61 -26.79 -6.21
N GLY A 309 4.16 -27.56 -7.21
CA GLY A 309 4.62 -28.91 -7.46
C GLY A 309 6.07 -28.95 -7.94
N LYS A 310 6.77 -30.05 -7.67
CA LYS A 310 8.13 -30.26 -8.15
C LYS A 310 8.19 -30.66 -9.62
N THR A 311 7.10 -31.20 -10.15
CA THR A 311 6.90 -31.52 -11.56
C THR A 311 5.61 -30.88 -12.09
N PRO A 312 5.44 -30.71 -13.41
CA PRO A 312 4.22 -30.21 -13.99
C PRO A 312 2.97 -31.02 -13.60
N GLU A 313 3.11 -32.34 -13.48
CA GLU A 313 2.02 -33.25 -13.11
C GLU A 313 1.62 -33.06 -11.64
N GLU A 314 2.60 -32.89 -10.74
CA GLU A 314 2.36 -32.62 -9.33
C GLU A 314 1.73 -31.23 -9.15
N ASP A 315 2.19 -30.23 -9.92
CA ASP A 315 1.64 -28.87 -9.91
C ASP A 315 0.16 -28.85 -10.33
N GLN A 316 -0.17 -29.60 -11.39
CA GLN A 316 -1.55 -29.75 -11.85
C GLN A 316 -2.44 -30.51 -10.84
N ALA A 317 -1.93 -31.53 -10.18
CA ALA A 317 -2.69 -32.27 -9.18
C ALA A 317 -2.99 -31.40 -7.94
N LEU A 318 -2.05 -30.54 -7.53
CA LEU A 318 -2.25 -29.59 -6.44
C LEU A 318 -3.27 -28.49 -6.82
N GLU A 319 -3.27 -28.04 -8.07
CA GLU A 319 -4.27 -27.12 -8.61
C GLU A 319 -5.66 -27.75 -8.60
N ASP A 320 -5.78 -28.98 -9.13
CA ASP A 320 -7.05 -29.70 -9.17
C ASP A 320 -7.60 -29.93 -7.75
N GLU A 321 -6.75 -30.26 -6.80
CA GLU A 321 -7.14 -30.41 -5.39
C GLU A 321 -7.61 -29.06 -4.81
N LEU A 322 -6.89 -27.96 -5.08
CA LEU A 322 -7.24 -26.62 -4.61
C LEU A 322 -8.61 -26.18 -5.14
N LEU A 323 -8.86 -26.38 -6.43
CA LEU A 323 -10.13 -26.03 -7.10
C LEU A 323 -11.33 -26.91 -6.70
N HIS A 324 -11.09 -28.05 -6.04
CA HIS A 324 -12.14 -28.93 -5.53
C HIS A 324 -12.27 -28.90 -4.00
N ASN A 325 -11.44 -28.12 -3.31
CA ASN A 325 -11.49 -27.99 -1.86
C ASN A 325 -12.65 -27.07 -1.45
N THR A 326 -13.69 -27.69 -0.87
CA THR A 326 -14.94 -26.99 -0.51
C THR A 326 -14.74 -25.88 0.51
N LYS A 327 -13.78 -26.02 1.43
CA LYS A 327 -13.45 -25.00 2.44
C LYS A 327 -12.82 -23.78 1.76
N GLU A 328 -11.78 -24.00 0.96
CA GLU A 328 -11.05 -22.92 0.24
C GLU A 328 -11.99 -22.16 -0.71
N LEU A 329 -12.86 -22.90 -1.42
CA LEU A 329 -13.88 -22.30 -2.30
C LEU A 329 -14.92 -21.48 -1.53
N ALA A 330 -15.37 -21.94 -0.38
CA ALA A 330 -16.33 -21.21 0.44
C ALA A 330 -15.73 -19.91 0.99
N GLU A 331 -14.49 -19.95 1.46
CA GLU A 331 -13.75 -18.77 1.90
C GLU A 331 -13.54 -17.79 0.74
N HIS A 332 -13.09 -18.27 -0.41
CA HIS A 332 -12.87 -17.42 -1.57
C HIS A 332 -14.17 -16.75 -2.06
N ASN A 333 -15.28 -17.49 -2.12
CA ASN A 333 -16.58 -16.93 -2.49
C ASN A 333 -17.03 -15.84 -1.52
N MET A 334 -16.82 -16.03 -0.23
CA MET A 334 -17.11 -15.00 0.77
C MET A 334 -16.29 -13.73 0.51
N LEU A 335 -15.01 -13.83 0.17
CA LEU A 335 -14.17 -12.67 -0.15
C LEU A 335 -14.57 -12.00 -1.47
N VAL A 336 -15.00 -12.76 -2.48
CA VAL A 336 -15.55 -12.19 -3.72
C VAL A 336 -16.83 -11.41 -3.45
N ASP A 337 -17.74 -11.97 -2.65
CA ASP A 337 -18.98 -11.28 -2.28
C ASP A 337 -18.71 -10.05 -1.42
N LEU A 338 -17.72 -10.11 -0.53
CA LEU A 338 -17.30 -8.95 0.24
C LEU A 338 -16.72 -7.85 -0.66
N GLY A 339 -15.86 -8.21 -1.63
CA GLY A 339 -15.35 -7.26 -2.64
C GLY A 339 -16.45 -6.62 -3.47
N ARG A 340 -17.44 -7.40 -3.90
CA ARG A 340 -18.63 -6.87 -4.58
C ARG A 340 -19.42 -5.92 -3.68
N ASN A 341 -19.58 -6.24 -2.42
CA ASN A 341 -20.26 -5.40 -1.44
C ASN A 341 -19.48 -4.10 -1.19
N ASP A 342 -18.17 -4.14 -1.06
CA ASP A 342 -17.33 -2.96 -0.84
C ASP A 342 -17.42 -1.97 -1.99
N LEU A 343 -17.49 -2.44 -3.25
CA LEU A 343 -17.63 -1.59 -4.43
C LEU A 343 -19.07 -1.15 -4.70
N GLY A 344 -20.04 -1.99 -4.38
CA GLY A 344 -21.44 -1.79 -4.80
C GLY A 344 -22.44 -1.49 -3.71
N ARG A 345 -22.06 -1.54 -2.47
CA ARG A 345 -22.95 -1.42 -1.32
C ARG A 345 -23.65 -0.04 -1.23
N ASN A 346 -24.97 -0.03 -1.01
CA ASN A 346 -25.80 1.16 -1.24
C ASN A 346 -25.98 2.12 -0.06
N ASP A 347 -25.66 1.78 1.17
CA ASP A 347 -25.88 2.58 2.35
C ASP A 347 -24.74 3.57 2.69
N LEU A 348 -23.57 3.43 2.08
CA LEU A 348 -22.43 4.34 2.23
C LEU A 348 -22.13 5.18 1.01
N GLY A 349 -23.14 5.42 0.19
CA GLY A 349 -23.00 6.28 -0.99
C GLY A 349 -22.08 5.74 -2.04
N ARG A 350 -21.85 4.51 -2.03
CA ARG A 350 -21.33 3.71 -3.10
C ARG A 350 -20.66 4.45 -4.14
N ILE A 351 -19.47 3.95 -4.26
CA ILE A 351 -18.46 4.50 -5.15
C ILE A 351 -18.70 4.10 -6.59
N SER A 352 -19.49 3.03 -6.83
CA SER A 352 -19.71 2.50 -8.18
C SER A 352 -21.02 2.95 -8.79
N GLU A 353 -21.05 3.11 -10.11
CA GLU A 353 -22.29 3.29 -10.86
C GLU A 353 -23.21 2.09 -10.66
N PHE A 354 -24.51 2.34 -10.55
CA PHE A 354 -25.49 1.28 -10.33
C PHE A 354 -25.47 0.24 -11.47
N GLY A 355 -25.36 -1.05 -11.10
CA GLY A 355 -25.32 -2.16 -12.04
C GLY A 355 -23.95 -2.39 -12.73
N SER A 356 -22.93 -1.61 -12.42
CA SER A 356 -21.57 -1.77 -13.00
C SER A 356 -20.73 -2.84 -12.29
N VAL A 357 -21.07 -3.21 -11.05
CA VAL A 357 -20.28 -4.18 -10.27
C VAL A 357 -20.48 -5.59 -10.79
N HIS A 358 -19.43 -6.23 -11.26
CA HIS A 358 -19.43 -7.62 -11.72
C HIS A 358 -18.10 -8.32 -11.46
N VAL A 359 -18.14 -9.65 -11.49
CA VAL A 359 -16.92 -10.47 -11.40
C VAL A 359 -16.42 -10.68 -12.82
N GLU A 360 -15.30 -10.04 -13.16
CA GLU A 360 -14.69 -10.13 -14.50
C GLU A 360 -13.96 -11.46 -14.67
N ARG A 361 -13.24 -11.90 -13.63
CA ARG A 361 -12.55 -13.20 -13.57
C ARG A 361 -12.94 -13.90 -12.28
N TYR A 362 -13.16 -15.20 -12.37
CA TYR A 362 -13.64 -15.98 -11.24
C TYR A 362 -12.90 -17.29 -11.10
N LEU A 363 -12.31 -17.53 -9.93
CA LEU A 363 -11.57 -18.74 -9.59
C LEU A 363 -10.36 -19.02 -10.49
N ASP A 364 -9.65 -18.00 -10.95
CA ASP A 364 -8.41 -18.17 -11.69
C ASP A 364 -7.30 -18.67 -10.74
N VAL A 365 -6.51 -19.66 -11.19
CA VAL A 365 -5.33 -20.07 -10.42
C VAL A 365 -4.13 -19.22 -10.80
N LEU A 366 -3.69 -18.42 -9.82
CA LEU A 366 -2.52 -17.56 -9.93
C LEU A 366 -1.30 -18.33 -9.43
N ARG A 367 -0.33 -18.57 -10.33
CA ARG A 367 0.90 -19.31 -10.01
C ARG A 367 2.05 -18.35 -9.79
N PHE A 368 2.52 -18.30 -8.54
CA PHE A 368 3.74 -17.60 -8.16
C PHE A 368 4.94 -18.55 -8.12
N SER A 369 6.11 -18.05 -7.79
CA SER A 369 7.35 -18.85 -7.79
C SER A 369 7.30 -20.07 -6.86
N HIS A 370 6.68 -19.94 -5.68
CA HIS A 370 6.68 -20.96 -4.62
C HIS A 370 5.29 -21.41 -4.18
N ILE A 371 4.24 -20.71 -4.59
CA ILE A 371 2.87 -20.93 -4.15
C ILE A 371 1.91 -20.63 -5.29
N MET A 372 0.75 -21.28 -5.27
CA MET A 372 -0.40 -20.92 -6.11
C MET A 372 -1.59 -20.53 -5.25
N HIS A 373 -2.42 -19.62 -5.76
CA HIS A 373 -3.63 -19.13 -5.08
C HIS A 373 -4.82 -19.14 -6.03
N ILE A 374 -6.03 -19.22 -5.47
CA ILE A 374 -7.24 -18.89 -6.18
C ILE A 374 -7.43 -17.37 -6.14
N GLY A 375 -7.58 -16.75 -7.30
CA GLY A 375 -7.83 -15.32 -7.45
C GLY A 375 -9.08 -15.03 -8.24
N SER A 376 -9.75 -13.94 -7.94
CA SER A 376 -10.84 -13.38 -8.72
C SER A 376 -10.63 -11.89 -8.94
N THR A 377 -11.28 -11.33 -9.95
CA THR A 377 -11.26 -9.89 -10.20
C THR A 377 -12.69 -9.38 -10.12
N VAL A 378 -12.94 -8.48 -9.21
CA VAL A 378 -14.21 -7.73 -9.14
C VAL A 378 -13.95 -6.35 -9.75
N HIS A 379 -14.76 -5.99 -10.72
CA HIS A 379 -14.68 -4.76 -11.49
C HIS A 379 -15.95 -3.93 -11.36
N SER A 380 -15.79 -2.61 -11.38
CA SER A 380 -16.90 -1.66 -11.46
C SER A 380 -16.44 -0.33 -12.08
N THR A 381 -17.40 0.50 -12.48
CA THR A 381 -17.14 1.88 -12.91
C THR A 381 -17.40 2.83 -11.74
N ILE A 382 -16.43 3.67 -11.39
CA ILE A 382 -16.57 4.67 -10.32
C ILE A 382 -17.61 5.74 -10.73
N ARG A 383 -18.42 6.19 -9.79
CA ARG A 383 -19.37 7.31 -10.00
C ARG A 383 -18.60 8.61 -10.25
N LYS A 384 -19.16 9.48 -11.09
CA LYS A 384 -18.55 10.77 -11.48
C LYS A 384 -18.39 11.75 -10.32
N ASP A 385 -19.17 11.60 -9.26
CA ASP A 385 -19.12 12.41 -8.05
C ASP A 385 -18.20 11.83 -6.97
N LYS A 386 -17.48 10.73 -7.27
CA LYS A 386 -16.59 10.02 -6.36
C LYS A 386 -15.14 10.09 -6.81
N THR A 387 -14.23 9.99 -5.86
CA THR A 387 -12.78 10.11 -6.04
C THR A 387 -12.05 8.83 -5.63
N ALA A 388 -10.75 8.76 -5.92
CA ALA A 388 -9.88 7.70 -5.43
C ALA A 388 -9.88 7.60 -3.89
N VAL A 389 -10.00 8.73 -3.19
CA VAL A 389 -10.05 8.75 -1.71
C VAL A 389 -11.34 8.14 -1.19
N ASP A 390 -12.48 8.42 -1.85
CA ASP A 390 -13.75 7.77 -1.54
C ASP A 390 -13.65 6.24 -1.75
N ALA A 391 -12.92 5.81 -2.79
CA ALA A 391 -12.71 4.39 -3.06
C ALA A 391 -11.90 3.71 -1.94
N ILE A 392 -10.79 4.33 -1.50
CA ILE A 392 -10.02 3.83 -0.36
C ILE A 392 -10.91 3.73 0.90
N ALA A 393 -11.63 4.80 1.22
CA ALA A 393 -12.51 4.85 2.39
C ALA A 393 -13.61 3.77 2.37
N SER A 394 -14.12 3.44 1.18
CA SER A 394 -15.15 2.42 1.00
C SER A 394 -14.65 0.98 1.20
N VAL A 395 -13.42 0.68 0.77
CA VAL A 395 -12.87 -0.69 0.85
C VAL A 395 -12.08 -0.96 2.13
N LEU A 396 -11.53 0.07 2.78
CA LEU A 396 -10.79 -0.07 4.05
C LEU A 396 -11.72 -0.40 5.22
N PRO A 397 -11.21 -1.28 6.13
CA PRO A 397 -10.13 -2.23 5.91
C PRO A 397 -10.56 -3.38 5.01
N ALA A 398 -9.59 -4.04 4.38
CA ALA A 398 -9.86 -5.23 3.57
C ALA A 398 -10.57 -6.32 4.37
N GLY A 399 -11.42 -7.11 3.71
CA GLY A 399 -12.12 -8.23 4.35
C GLY A 399 -11.17 -9.28 4.91
N THR A 400 -10.04 -9.51 4.23
CA THR A 400 -8.95 -10.40 4.65
C THR A 400 -8.22 -9.93 5.91
N LEU A 401 -8.45 -8.69 6.35
CA LEU A 401 -7.87 -8.09 7.55
C LEU A 401 -8.91 -7.66 8.60
N SER A 402 -10.19 -7.83 8.31
CA SER A 402 -11.29 -7.49 9.22
C SER A 402 -12.18 -8.69 9.52
N GLY A 403 -13.08 -9.01 8.64
CA GLY A 403 -14.02 -10.11 8.75
C GLY A 403 -15.37 -9.80 8.13
N ALA A 404 -16.35 -10.66 8.37
CA ALA A 404 -17.67 -10.57 7.78
C ALA A 404 -18.77 -10.85 8.83
N PRO A 405 -19.80 -9.95 8.96
CA PRO A 405 -19.93 -8.62 8.38
C PRO A 405 -18.88 -7.63 8.89
N LYS A 406 -18.37 -6.77 7.98
CA LYS A 406 -17.18 -5.92 8.21
C LYS A 406 -17.26 -5.05 9.46
N ILE A 407 -18.34 -4.28 9.63
CA ILE A 407 -18.48 -3.32 10.74
C ILE A 407 -18.46 -4.04 12.08
N ARG A 408 -19.25 -5.12 12.22
CA ARG A 408 -19.28 -5.88 13.47
C ARG A 408 -17.93 -6.57 13.76
N ALA A 409 -17.26 -7.07 12.74
CA ALA A 409 -15.91 -7.60 12.88
C ALA A 409 -14.92 -6.54 13.37
N CYS A 410 -14.97 -5.30 12.86
CA CYS A 410 -14.13 -4.20 13.33
C CYS A 410 -14.39 -3.84 14.80
N GLU A 411 -15.65 -3.84 15.26
CA GLU A 411 -15.98 -3.64 16.68
C GLU A 411 -15.37 -4.74 17.57
N ILE A 412 -15.49 -5.99 17.14
CA ILE A 412 -14.95 -7.14 17.88
C ILE A 412 -13.40 -7.10 17.91
N ILE A 413 -12.77 -6.71 16.81
CA ILE A 413 -11.32 -6.54 16.74
C ILE A 413 -10.86 -5.46 17.73
N ASP A 414 -11.54 -4.30 17.74
CA ASP A 414 -11.23 -3.20 18.66
C ASP A 414 -11.34 -3.64 20.12
N GLU A 415 -12.39 -4.39 20.45
CA GLU A 415 -12.61 -4.94 21.80
C GLU A 415 -11.54 -5.96 22.20
N LEU A 416 -11.22 -6.91 21.30
CA LEU A 416 -10.37 -8.03 21.64
C LEU A 416 -8.88 -7.68 21.62
N GLU A 417 -8.44 -6.88 20.64
CA GLU A 417 -7.04 -6.46 20.54
C GLU A 417 -6.72 -5.29 21.47
N GLY A 418 -7.66 -4.36 21.67
CA GLY A 418 -7.51 -3.21 22.55
C GLY A 418 -6.40 -2.22 22.17
N HIS A 419 -5.68 -2.44 21.07
CA HIS A 419 -4.60 -1.60 20.55
C HIS A 419 -4.82 -1.26 19.09
N LYS A 420 -4.52 -0.01 18.68
CA LYS A 420 -4.59 0.39 17.28
C LYS A 420 -3.60 -0.41 16.42
N ARG A 421 -4.04 -0.79 15.23
CA ARG A 421 -3.22 -1.51 14.26
C ARG A 421 -2.28 -0.62 13.45
N GLY A 422 -2.60 0.68 13.36
CA GLY A 422 -1.83 1.64 12.58
C GLY A 422 -1.75 1.27 11.10
N VAL A 423 -0.54 1.13 10.58
CA VAL A 423 -0.29 0.79 9.16
C VAL A 423 -0.71 -0.62 8.81
N TYR A 424 -0.67 -1.55 9.76
CA TYR A 424 -1.05 -2.95 9.51
C TYR A 424 -2.53 -3.07 9.19
N GLY A 425 -2.84 -3.67 8.04
CA GLY A 425 -4.21 -3.80 7.53
C GLY A 425 -4.76 -2.52 6.90
N GLY A 426 -3.95 -1.46 6.83
CA GLY A 426 -4.26 -0.22 6.12
C GLY A 426 -3.99 -0.32 4.62
N ALA A 427 -4.01 0.83 3.93
CA ALA A 427 -3.69 0.96 2.51
C ALA A 427 -2.33 1.63 2.32
N ILE A 428 -1.49 1.10 1.41
CA ILE A 428 -0.18 1.68 1.07
C ILE A 428 -0.11 1.79 -0.46
N GLY A 429 0.27 2.96 -0.96
CA GLY A 429 0.37 3.15 -2.40
C GLY A 429 0.38 4.61 -2.81
N TYR A 430 -0.24 4.90 -3.96
CA TYR A 430 -0.30 6.24 -4.51
C TYR A 430 -1.69 6.61 -5.04
N ILE A 431 -1.95 7.91 -5.06
CA ILE A 431 -3.06 8.54 -5.79
C ILE A 431 -2.44 9.57 -6.75
N ASP A 432 -2.60 9.33 -8.05
CA ASP A 432 -2.02 10.14 -9.13
C ASP A 432 -2.82 11.42 -9.38
N PHE A 433 -2.19 12.46 -9.90
CA PHE A 433 -2.84 13.72 -10.28
C PHE A 433 -3.89 13.57 -11.40
N THR A 434 -3.91 12.46 -12.11
CA THR A 434 -4.98 12.11 -13.08
C THR A 434 -6.23 11.56 -12.41
N GLY A 435 -6.20 11.29 -11.11
CA GLY A 435 -7.24 10.63 -10.33
C GLY A 435 -7.14 9.10 -10.30
N ASN A 436 -6.15 8.52 -10.96
CA ASN A 436 -5.85 7.08 -10.85
C ASN A 436 -5.22 6.77 -9.49
N MET A 437 -5.32 5.50 -9.08
CA MET A 437 -4.82 5.04 -7.79
C MET A 437 -4.41 3.58 -7.88
N ASP A 438 -3.37 3.22 -7.13
CA ASP A 438 -2.99 1.82 -6.90
C ASP A 438 -2.49 1.65 -5.48
N CYS A 439 -3.21 0.85 -4.68
CA CYS A 439 -2.93 0.63 -3.26
C CYS A 439 -2.99 -0.86 -2.92
N CYS A 440 -1.98 -1.31 -2.19
CA CYS A 440 -1.96 -2.63 -1.58
C CYS A 440 -2.44 -2.59 -0.13
N ILE A 441 -2.74 -3.76 0.41
CA ILE A 441 -3.00 -3.94 1.84
C ILE A 441 -1.69 -3.88 2.61
N GLY A 442 -1.65 -3.17 3.73
CA GLY A 442 -0.50 -3.06 4.62
C GLY A 442 -0.24 -4.35 5.40
N ILE A 443 0.28 -5.38 4.72
CA ILE A 443 0.68 -6.67 5.29
C ILE A 443 2.09 -7.05 4.83
N ARG A 444 2.71 -8.03 5.48
CA ARG A 444 4.09 -8.46 5.17
C ARG A 444 5.07 -7.28 5.17
N LEU A 445 4.94 -6.41 6.16
CA LEU A 445 5.75 -5.22 6.29
C LEU A 445 6.41 -5.13 7.66
N ALA A 446 7.60 -4.53 7.68
CA ALA A 446 8.19 -3.93 8.85
C ALA A 446 7.90 -2.42 8.83
N TYR A 447 7.58 -1.85 9.97
CA TYR A 447 7.59 -0.42 10.16
C TYR A 447 8.41 -0.03 11.39
N LYS A 448 9.11 1.07 11.26
CA LYS A 448 9.91 1.65 12.34
C LYS A 448 9.34 3.00 12.69
N LYS A 449 9.02 3.21 13.96
CA LYS A 449 8.54 4.48 14.50
C LYS A 449 9.32 4.81 15.77
N GLY A 450 9.95 5.98 15.80
CA GLY A 450 10.88 6.32 16.86
C GLY A 450 12.01 5.29 16.99
N ASN A 451 12.18 4.72 18.17
CA ASN A 451 13.20 3.73 18.49
C ASN A 451 12.66 2.28 18.51
N HIS A 452 11.51 2.03 17.88
CA HIS A 452 10.93 0.70 17.83
C HIS A 452 10.70 0.26 16.39
N VAL A 453 10.90 -1.03 16.16
CA VAL A 453 10.55 -1.70 14.91
C VAL A 453 9.49 -2.74 15.18
N TYR A 454 8.57 -2.89 14.26
CA TYR A 454 7.39 -3.73 14.38
C TYR A 454 7.21 -4.63 13.18
N ALA A 455 6.69 -5.83 13.42
CA ALA A 455 6.19 -6.75 12.41
C ALA A 455 4.84 -7.28 12.88
N CYS A 456 3.78 -7.04 12.11
CA CYS A 456 2.43 -7.46 12.43
C CYS A 456 1.95 -8.57 11.50
N SER A 457 1.11 -9.43 12.02
CA SER A 457 0.43 -10.49 11.27
C SER A 457 -0.85 -10.90 11.97
N GLY A 458 -1.70 -11.65 11.28
CA GLY A 458 -2.97 -12.12 11.86
C GLY A 458 -3.47 -13.39 11.19
N ALA A 459 -4.42 -14.02 11.83
CA ALA A 459 -5.11 -15.21 11.37
C ALA A 459 -6.62 -14.98 11.28
N GLY A 460 -7.27 -15.59 10.29
CA GLY A 460 -8.72 -15.55 10.09
C GLY A 460 -9.41 -16.62 10.92
N ILE A 461 -10.16 -16.19 11.91
CA ILE A 461 -10.85 -17.07 12.85
C ILE A 461 -12.23 -17.41 12.33
N VAL A 462 -12.50 -18.70 12.21
CA VAL A 462 -13.80 -19.30 11.86
C VAL A 462 -14.25 -20.28 12.96
N ALA A 463 -15.47 -20.82 12.84
CA ALA A 463 -16.05 -21.70 13.88
C ALA A 463 -15.17 -22.90 14.24
N ASP A 464 -14.49 -23.48 13.24
CA ASP A 464 -13.66 -24.68 13.39
C ASP A 464 -12.19 -24.36 13.68
N SER A 465 -11.80 -23.09 13.83
CA SER A 465 -10.42 -22.67 14.14
C SER A 465 -9.94 -23.29 15.46
N LEU A 466 -8.68 -23.74 15.47
CA LEU A 466 -8.00 -24.25 16.66
C LEU A 466 -7.04 -23.17 17.17
N PRO A 467 -7.19 -22.66 18.41
CA PRO A 467 -6.46 -21.48 18.90
C PRO A 467 -4.94 -21.58 18.74
N GLU A 468 -4.35 -22.72 19.06
CA GLU A 468 -2.90 -22.91 18.97
C GLU A 468 -2.41 -22.94 17.52
N GLN A 469 -3.23 -23.44 16.57
CA GLN A 469 -2.90 -23.43 15.15
C GLN A 469 -2.98 -22.02 14.58
N GLU A 470 -4.00 -21.24 14.97
CA GLU A 470 -4.14 -19.85 14.54
C GLU A 470 -3.01 -18.96 15.08
N HIS A 471 -2.60 -19.18 16.34
CA HIS A 471 -1.41 -18.52 16.90
C HIS A 471 -0.16 -18.86 16.09
N GLN A 472 0.07 -20.14 15.78
CA GLN A 472 1.22 -20.57 15.00
C GLN A 472 1.17 -20.03 13.56
N GLU A 473 -0.01 -19.94 12.94
CA GLU A 473 -0.20 -19.33 11.62
C GLU A 473 0.15 -17.85 11.66
N CYS A 474 -0.30 -17.12 12.68
CA CYS A 474 0.06 -15.72 12.88
C CYS A 474 1.58 -15.56 12.93
N LEU A 475 2.29 -16.33 13.74
CA LEU A 475 3.76 -16.29 13.82
C LEU A 475 4.43 -16.64 12.48
N ASN A 476 3.93 -17.63 11.76
CA ASN A 476 4.45 -18.04 10.47
C ASN A 476 4.32 -16.92 9.41
N LYS A 477 3.21 -16.18 9.45
CA LYS A 477 2.99 -15.02 8.55
C LYS A 477 3.93 -13.86 8.83
N ALA A 478 4.36 -13.64 10.07
CA ALA A 478 5.36 -12.62 10.43
C ALA A 478 6.80 -13.04 10.10
N LYS A 479 7.06 -14.35 9.98
CA LYS A 479 8.41 -14.93 9.95
C LYS A 479 9.32 -14.34 8.90
N ALA A 480 8.84 -14.12 7.66
CA ALA A 480 9.66 -13.56 6.58
C ALA A 480 10.13 -12.13 6.92
N VAL A 481 9.27 -11.31 7.51
CA VAL A 481 9.60 -9.95 7.93
C VAL A 481 10.61 -9.95 9.08
N VAL A 482 10.41 -10.79 10.07
CA VAL A 482 11.34 -10.93 11.22
C VAL A 482 12.72 -11.41 10.76
N ILE A 483 12.78 -12.40 9.85
CA ILE A 483 14.04 -12.87 9.26
C ILE A 483 14.72 -11.72 8.51
N ALA A 484 13.98 -10.93 7.73
CA ALA A 484 14.56 -9.79 7.02
C ALA A 484 15.15 -8.75 7.97
N LEU A 485 14.47 -8.44 9.08
CA LEU A 485 14.97 -7.54 10.11
C LEU A 485 16.22 -8.08 10.79
N GLN A 486 16.26 -9.38 11.11
CA GLN A 486 17.41 -10.02 11.72
C GLN A 486 18.63 -10.07 10.78
N GLN A 487 18.42 -10.37 9.49
CA GLN A 487 19.49 -10.39 8.49
C GLN A 487 20.03 -8.99 8.19
N ALA A 488 19.18 -7.96 8.24
CA ALA A 488 19.58 -6.56 8.06
C ALA A 488 20.31 -5.97 9.28
N ASN A 489 20.26 -6.64 10.43
CA ASN A 489 20.87 -6.16 11.66
C ASN A 489 22.39 -6.03 11.52
N GLY A 490 22.89 -4.81 11.67
CA GLY A 490 24.31 -4.47 11.52
C GLY A 490 24.78 -4.31 10.06
N GLY A 491 23.86 -4.32 9.10
CA GLY A 491 24.11 -4.14 7.66
C GLY A 491 24.34 -5.44 6.90
N ILE A 492 24.02 -5.43 5.61
CA ILE A 492 24.14 -6.59 4.71
C ILE A 492 25.34 -6.53 3.75
N ASP A 493 25.96 -5.38 3.60
CA ASP A 493 27.14 -5.15 2.76
C ASP A 493 28.43 -5.32 3.59
N LYS A 494 28.56 -6.47 4.29
CA LYS A 494 29.73 -6.81 5.12
C LYS A 494 30.82 -7.49 4.33
#